data_a33562fdbbd229b92edac19127c44e1d
#
_entry.id   a33562fdbbd229b92edac19127c44e1d
#
_cell.length_a   1.000
_cell.length_b   1.000
_cell.length_c   1.000
_cell.angle_alpha   90.00
_cell.angle_beta   90.00
_cell.angle_gamma   90.00
#
_symmetry.space_group_name_H-M   'P 1'
#
loop_
_entity.id
_entity.type
_entity.pdbx_description
1 polymer ?
#
loop_
_entity_poly.entity_id
_entity_poly.type
_entity_poly.pdbx_seq_one_letter_code
_entity_poly.pdbx_strand_id
1 'polypeptide(L)'
;MFLFMSCEDSTYKEYTGNAPVYMTYDDLRKSVTTEQNVNLENPGKIYFKDNYIFIVEELKGIHVYDNSNPVSPVIKTFIKLPGVIDISISGYIMYADSFVDLVALDVQNIDNIHEVARVKDILPYTVPPVENDYPMANIDQEKGVVTGWNVKTIREKVNLTNNIYPIFWNKGVFYETMNVSGASTGISGSGVGVGGSMARFGIKGNVLYVVDKNTLKVFDITNKTNPVKASDVYPGWGIETMFLTENTMFLGTTNGMVIFDISIPLSPQYQIFFTHARSCDPVVVDDTLAYVTLRTGTTCGGSETSLNVVNVKNIKSPSLVASYWMKNPHGLGKDGDLLFICDGDAGLKVYDASDPKTIGMHLIYTYANINAFDVIPVGNVLVLIGDDGLYQYDYSNVQNISLLSSILVAVKK
;
A
#
# COMPACT_ATOMS: atom_id res chain seq x y z
N MET A 1 -49.53 18.36 -39.43
CA MET A 1 -48.56 18.32 -38.33
C MET A 1 -48.21 16.85 -38.09
N PHE A 2 -47.12 16.37 -38.72
CA PHE A 2 -46.68 14.97 -38.56
C PHE A 2 -45.79 14.90 -37.30
N LEU A 3 -46.25 14.19 -36.28
CA LEU A 3 -45.43 13.80 -35.13
C LEU A 3 -44.52 12.65 -35.57
N PHE A 4 -43.24 12.89 -35.74
CA PHE A 4 -42.23 11.85 -35.83
C PHE A 4 -42.04 11.28 -34.41
N MET A 5 -42.63 10.11 -34.14
CA MET A 5 -42.22 9.29 -33.03
C MET A 5 -40.85 8.68 -33.40
N SER A 6 -39.77 9.21 -32.81
CA SER A 6 -38.49 8.55 -32.82
C SER A 6 -38.59 7.31 -31.96
N CYS A 7 -38.62 6.11 -32.55
CA CYS A 7 -38.34 4.86 -31.84
C CYS A 7 -36.81 4.85 -31.56
N GLU A 8 -36.37 5.07 -30.34
CA GLU A 8 -35.03 4.71 -29.94
C GLU A 8 -34.98 3.16 -29.86
N ASP A 9 -34.36 2.55 -30.85
CA ASP A 9 -34.04 1.11 -30.82
C ASP A 9 -32.96 0.89 -29.77
N SER A 10 -33.36 0.46 -28.58
CA SER A 10 -32.45 0.10 -27.49
C SER A 10 -32.04 -1.37 -27.65
N THR A 11 -30.80 -1.61 -28.05
CA THR A 11 -30.24 -2.96 -28.10
C THR A 11 -29.88 -3.42 -26.69
N TYR A 12 -30.37 -4.55 -26.24
CA TYR A 12 -30.04 -5.20 -24.98
C TYR A 12 -29.18 -6.42 -25.24
N LYS A 13 -28.19 -6.65 -24.38
CA LYS A 13 -27.43 -7.90 -24.29
C LYS A 13 -27.81 -8.64 -23.01
N GLU A 14 -27.86 -9.96 -23.08
CA GLU A 14 -28.07 -10.85 -21.94
C GLU A 14 -26.91 -11.82 -21.85
N TYR A 15 -26.32 -11.94 -20.64
CA TYR A 15 -25.15 -12.77 -20.40
C TYR A 15 -25.01 -13.09 -18.90
N THR A 16 -24.23 -14.13 -18.57
CA THR A 16 -23.80 -14.38 -17.19
C THR A 16 -22.61 -13.49 -16.89
N GLY A 17 -22.66 -12.74 -15.80
CA GLY A 17 -21.61 -11.78 -15.45
C GLY A 17 -21.61 -11.40 -13.98
N ASN A 18 -20.59 -10.62 -13.62
CA ASN A 18 -20.41 -10.06 -12.29
C ASN A 18 -21.30 -8.81 -12.13
N ALA A 19 -22.39 -8.95 -11.40
CA ALA A 19 -23.27 -7.84 -11.05
C ALA A 19 -22.74 -7.13 -9.80
N PRO A 20 -22.58 -5.78 -9.82
CA PRO A 20 -22.04 -5.04 -8.69
C PRO A 20 -22.97 -5.08 -7.47
N VAL A 21 -22.38 -5.25 -6.30
CA VAL A 21 -23.02 -5.05 -4.99
C VAL A 21 -22.65 -3.66 -4.53
N TYR A 22 -23.65 -2.80 -4.37
CA TYR A 22 -23.45 -1.41 -3.99
C TYR A 22 -23.61 -1.18 -2.50
N MET A 23 -22.78 -0.28 -1.96
CA MET A 23 -22.98 0.43 -0.70
C MET A 23 -23.24 1.89 -1.05
N THR A 24 -24.33 2.48 -0.53
CA THR A 24 -24.63 3.89 -0.79
C THR A 24 -23.53 4.79 -0.20
N TYR A 25 -23.34 6.00 -0.74
CA TYR A 25 -22.38 6.96 -0.17
C TYR A 25 -22.75 7.36 1.27
N ASP A 26 -24.06 7.39 1.59
CA ASP A 26 -24.53 7.68 2.95
C ASP A 26 -24.16 6.57 3.94
N ASP A 27 -24.30 5.30 3.53
CA ASP A 27 -23.90 4.15 4.35
C ASP A 27 -22.39 4.08 4.52
N LEU A 28 -21.63 4.30 3.43
CA LEU A 28 -20.18 4.37 3.47
C LEU A 28 -19.70 5.42 4.48
N ARG A 29 -20.29 6.61 4.44
CA ARG A 29 -19.93 7.75 5.29
C ARG A 29 -20.37 7.66 6.74
N LYS A 30 -21.11 6.60 7.10
CA LYS A 30 -21.54 6.27 8.47
C LYS A 30 -20.98 4.92 8.94
N SER A 31 -20.13 4.27 8.14
CA SER A 31 -19.73 2.88 8.37
C SER A 31 -18.58 2.71 9.37
N VAL A 32 -17.87 3.79 9.71
CA VAL A 32 -16.72 3.72 10.63
C VAL A 32 -17.21 3.32 12.02
N THR A 33 -16.79 2.14 12.46
CA THR A 33 -17.10 1.58 13.79
C THR A 33 -15.93 0.73 14.25
N THR A 34 -15.92 0.36 15.54
CA THR A 34 -14.99 -0.63 16.08
C THR A 34 -15.71 -1.93 16.39
N GLU A 35 -15.07 -3.05 16.10
CA GLU A 35 -15.59 -4.40 16.32
C GLU A 35 -14.57 -5.23 17.12
N GLN A 36 -15.05 -6.25 17.84
CA GLN A 36 -14.20 -7.15 18.62
C GLN A 36 -14.18 -8.53 17.96
N ASN A 37 -13.09 -9.28 18.19
CA ASN A 37 -12.97 -10.68 17.77
C ASN A 37 -13.16 -10.91 16.25
N VAL A 38 -12.72 -9.97 15.42
CA VAL A 38 -12.66 -10.15 13.97
C VAL A 38 -11.38 -10.92 13.64
N ASN A 39 -11.52 -11.99 12.86
CA ASN A 39 -10.39 -12.80 12.41
C ASN A 39 -9.65 -12.09 11.27
N LEU A 40 -8.33 -12.28 11.20
CA LEU A 40 -7.52 -11.90 10.05
C LEU A 40 -7.80 -12.90 8.90
N GLU A 41 -8.22 -12.43 7.73
CA GLU A 41 -8.60 -13.28 6.59
C GLU A 41 -7.85 -12.93 5.30
N ASN A 42 -7.65 -11.65 5.05
CA ASN A 42 -7.00 -11.14 3.84
C ASN A 42 -6.08 -9.98 4.20
N PRO A 43 -4.93 -10.29 4.82
CA PRO A 43 -4.00 -9.26 5.26
C PRO A 43 -3.43 -8.51 4.07
N GLY A 44 -3.43 -7.20 4.19
CA GLY A 44 -2.80 -6.27 3.29
C GLY A 44 -1.59 -5.61 3.96
N LYS A 45 -1.52 -4.30 3.88
CA LYS A 45 -0.39 -3.52 4.40
C LYS A 45 -0.33 -3.52 5.93
N ILE A 46 0.89 -3.42 6.41
CA ILE A 46 1.20 -3.28 7.83
C ILE A 46 1.72 -1.87 8.11
N TYR A 47 1.43 -1.40 9.30
CA TYR A 47 1.90 -0.11 9.78
C TYR A 47 2.25 -0.23 11.26
N PHE A 48 3.40 0.33 11.64
CA PHE A 48 3.85 0.32 13.02
C PHE A 48 3.88 1.72 13.59
N LYS A 49 3.28 1.92 14.77
CA LYS A 49 3.30 3.20 15.48
C LYS A 49 3.36 2.98 16.98
N ASP A 50 4.37 3.56 17.61
CA ASP A 50 4.66 3.36 19.04
C ASP A 50 4.76 1.87 19.37
N ASN A 51 3.82 1.31 20.12
CA ASN A 51 3.76 -0.11 20.44
C ASN A 51 2.60 -0.84 19.74
N TYR A 52 2.02 -0.25 18.70
CA TYR A 52 0.88 -0.85 17.99
C TYR A 52 1.27 -1.29 16.58
N ILE A 53 0.79 -2.48 16.22
CA ILE A 53 0.77 -2.96 14.84
C ILE A 53 -0.64 -2.75 14.31
N PHE A 54 -0.73 -2.12 13.15
CA PHE A 54 -1.95 -1.99 12.38
C PHE A 54 -1.81 -2.89 11.14
N ILE A 55 -2.76 -3.82 10.96
CA ILE A 55 -2.81 -4.69 9.79
C ILE A 55 -4.07 -4.34 9.02
N VAL A 56 -3.92 -3.87 7.80
CA VAL A 56 -5.06 -3.61 6.92
C VAL A 56 -5.68 -4.95 6.52
N GLU A 57 -6.96 -5.12 6.76
CA GLU A 57 -7.78 -6.15 6.16
C GLU A 57 -8.40 -5.54 4.91
N GLU A 58 -7.87 -5.91 3.73
CA GLU A 58 -8.15 -5.22 2.47
C GLU A 58 -9.65 -5.03 2.22
N LEU A 59 -10.03 -3.79 1.94
CA LEU A 59 -11.38 -3.31 1.66
C LEU A 59 -12.38 -3.43 2.82
N LYS A 60 -11.97 -3.98 3.98
CA LYS A 60 -12.85 -4.23 5.13
C LYS A 60 -12.56 -3.33 6.33
N GLY A 61 -11.28 -3.18 6.69
CA GLY A 61 -10.90 -2.44 7.89
C GLY A 61 -9.46 -2.64 8.34
N ILE A 62 -9.20 -2.42 9.62
CA ILE A 62 -7.83 -2.42 10.16
C ILE A 62 -7.83 -3.15 11.51
N HIS A 63 -7.05 -4.20 11.62
CA HIS A 63 -6.76 -4.86 12.90
C HIS A 63 -5.72 -4.04 13.67
N VAL A 64 -5.96 -3.84 14.96
CA VAL A 64 -5.05 -3.11 15.87
C VAL A 64 -4.56 -4.08 16.94
N TYR A 65 -3.25 -4.30 16.98
CA TYR A 65 -2.58 -5.14 17.98
C TYR A 65 -1.69 -4.30 18.87
N ASP A 66 -1.80 -4.50 20.18
CA ASP A 66 -0.80 -4.05 21.14
C ASP A 66 0.41 -4.97 21.05
N ASN A 67 1.53 -4.40 20.63
CA ASN A 67 2.81 -5.07 20.44
C ASN A 67 3.87 -4.63 21.47
N SER A 68 3.43 -4.14 22.63
CA SER A 68 4.35 -3.80 23.75
C SER A 68 5.23 -5.01 24.14
N ASN A 69 4.74 -6.22 23.90
CA ASN A 69 5.49 -7.46 23.99
C ASN A 69 5.45 -8.21 22.64
N PRO A 70 6.49 -8.12 21.81
CA PRO A 70 6.52 -8.79 20.49
C PRO A 70 6.41 -10.33 20.54
N VAL A 71 6.69 -10.94 21.68
CA VAL A 71 6.53 -12.41 21.87
C VAL A 71 5.04 -12.79 22.00
N SER A 72 4.19 -11.87 22.41
CA SER A 72 2.76 -12.10 22.63
C SER A 72 1.93 -10.85 22.29
N PRO A 73 1.80 -10.50 21.01
CA PRO A 73 0.95 -9.38 20.58
C PRO A 73 -0.52 -9.67 20.92
N VAL A 74 -1.24 -8.63 21.35
CA VAL A 74 -2.64 -8.75 21.81
C VAL A 74 -3.55 -7.93 20.91
N ILE A 75 -4.56 -8.59 20.31
CA ILE A 75 -5.61 -7.88 19.56
C ILE A 75 -6.36 -6.92 20.50
N LYS A 76 -6.49 -5.66 20.08
CA LYS A 76 -7.24 -4.63 20.82
C LYS A 76 -8.60 -4.42 20.19
N THR A 77 -8.66 -4.20 18.90
CA THR A 77 -9.90 -3.91 18.18
C THR A 77 -9.71 -4.11 16.68
N PHE A 78 -10.81 -4.16 15.97
CA PHE A 78 -10.89 -4.05 14.53
C PHE A 78 -11.62 -2.76 14.18
N ILE A 79 -11.01 -1.88 13.41
CA ILE A 79 -11.62 -0.67 12.89
C ILE A 79 -12.30 -1.05 11.57
N LYS A 80 -13.63 -1.09 11.55
CA LYS A 80 -14.38 -1.28 10.31
C LYS A 80 -14.29 -0.01 9.47
N LEU A 81 -13.69 -0.13 8.30
CA LEU A 81 -13.49 0.98 7.36
C LEU A 81 -13.55 0.44 5.92
N PRO A 82 -14.75 0.35 5.33
CA PRO A 82 -14.91 -0.17 3.99
C PRO A 82 -14.09 0.60 2.96
N GLY A 83 -13.41 -0.13 2.09
CA GLY A 83 -12.58 0.42 1.02
C GLY A 83 -11.16 0.79 1.42
N VAL A 84 -10.76 0.53 2.67
CA VAL A 84 -9.38 0.81 3.12
C VAL A 84 -8.37 -0.11 2.43
N ILE A 85 -7.25 0.49 2.01
CA ILE A 85 -6.11 -0.21 1.40
C ILE A 85 -4.81 0.25 2.05
N ASP A 86 -4.75 1.51 2.47
CA ASP A 86 -3.54 2.06 3.08
C ASP A 86 -3.85 3.06 4.18
N ILE A 87 -2.88 3.23 5.08
CA ILE A 87 -2.97 4.16 6.21
C ILE A 87 -1.66 4.90 6.43
N SER A 88 -1.75 6.08 7.04
CA SER A 88 -0.59 6.77 7.61
C SER A 88 -1.01 7.53 8.87
N ILE A 89 -0.13 7.60 9.89
CA ILE A 89 -0.50 8.19 11.19
C ILE A 89 0.45 9.33 11.54
N SER A 90 -0.11 10.50 11.86
CA SER A 90 0.61 11.65 12.39
C SER A 90 0.13 12.02 13.81
N GLY A 91 1.00 11.86 14.80
CA GLY A 91 0.59 11.94 16.21
C GLY A 91 -0.43 10.85 16.51
N TYR A 92 -1.64 11.25 16.83
CA TYR A 92 -2.75 10.34 17.11
C TYR A 92 -3.84 10.35 16.04
N ILE A 93 -3.59 10.98 14.90
CA ILE A 93 -4.55 10.98 13.78
C ILE A 93 -4.08 10.04 12.69
N MET A 94 -4.89 9.04 12.42
CA MET A 94 -4.74 8.10 11.32
C MET A 94 -5.48 8.63 10.10
N TYR A 95 -4.81 8.70 8.97
CA TYR A 95 -5.41 8.96 7.66
C TYR A 95 -5.50 7.65 6.91
N ALA A 96 -6.63 7.42 6.27
CA ALA A 96 -6.91 6.19 5.52
C ALA A 96 -7.79 6.49 4.32
N ASP A 97 -7.70 5.66 3.29
CA ASP A 97 -8.70 5.66 2.23
C ASP A 97 -9.98 4.92 2.67
N SER A 98 -11.09 5.33 2.08
CA SER A 98 -12.40 4.68 2.21
C SER A 98 -13.10 4.80 0.85
N PHE A 99 -12.73 3.93 -0.09
CA PHE A 99 -13.11 4.00 -1.51
C PHE A 99 -12.76 5.38 -2.11
N VAL A 100 -13.75 6.25 -2.28
CA VAL A 100 -13.60 7.56 -2.92
C VAL A 100 -13.23 8.68 -1.94
N ASP A 101 -13.25 8.41 -0.64
CA ASP A 101 -13.04 9.39 0.41
C ASP A 101 -11.68 9.19 1.12
N LEU A 102 -11.10 10.29 1.61
CA LEU A 102 -10.01 10.27 2.59
C LEU A 102 -10.61 10.49 3.98
N VAL A 103 -10.32 9.61 4.93
CA VAL A 103 -10.83 9.64 6.31
C VAL A 103 -9.70 9.95 7.28
N ALA A 104 -9.99 10.78 8.31
CA ALA A 104 -9.13 10.99 9.45
C ALA A 104 -9.79 10.42 10.72
N LEU A 105 -9.08 9.52 11.41
CA LEU A 105 -9.55 8.87 12.64
C LEU A 105 -8.68 9.31 13.81
N ASP A 106 -9.30 9.63 14.96
CA ASP A 106 -8.57 9.75 16.22
C ASP A 106 -8.33 8.35 16.78
N VAL A 107 -7.06 7.99 16.92
CA VAL A 107 -6.60 6.70 17.48
C VAL A 107 -5.85 6.89 18.80
N GLN A 108 -5.96 8.04 19.44
CA GLN A 108 -5.31 8.32 20.73
C GLN A 108 -5.75 7.34 21.80
N ASN A 109 -7.03 7.06 21.85
CA ASN A 109 -7.59 6.03 22.70
C ASN A 109 -8.09 4.87 21.84
N ILE A 110 -7.35 3.76 21.84
CA ILE A 110 -7.66 2.56 21.04
C ILE A 110 -9.03 1.97 21.41
N ASP A 111 -9.52 2.17 22.62
CA ASP A 111 -10.86 1.73 23.05
C ASP A 111 -11.99 2.66 22.57
N ASN A 112 -11.65 3.83 22.00
CA ASN A 112 -12.61 4.83 21.53
C ASN A 112 -12.16 5.50 20.23
N ILE A 113 -11.83 4.70 19.24
CA ILE A 113 -11.46 5.20 17.90
C ILE A 113 -12.71 5.74 17.21
N HIS A 114 -12.61 6.94 16.62
CA HIS A 114 -13.72 7.58 15.93
C HIS A 114 -13.24 8.50 14.78
N GLU A 115 -14.10 8.70 13.80
CA GLU A 115 -13.86 9.61 12.69
C GLU A 115 -13.92 11.07 13.17
N VAL A 116 -12.87 11.85 12.85
CA VAL A 116 -12.78 13.28 13.18
C VAL A 116 -12.89 14.16 11.92
N ALA A 117 -12.58 13.64 10.75
CA ALA A 117 -12.77 14.33 9.49
C ALA A 117 -12.90 13.35 8.31
N ARG A 118 -13.53 13.86 7.24
CA ARG A 118 -13.62 13.15 5.95
C ARG A 118 -13.56 14.16 4.80
N VAL A 119 -12.62 13.94 3.88
CA VAL A 119 -12.57 14.65 2.61
C VAL A 119 -13.26 13.76 1.57
N LYS A 120 -14.45 14.19 1.15
CA LYS A 120 -15.34 13.41 0.28
C LYS A 120 -14.90 13.50 -1.19
N ASP A 121 -15.12 12.41 -1.93
CA ASP A 121 -14.97 12.34 -3.40
C ASP A 121 -13.60 12.83 -3.89
N ILE A 122 -12.55 12.58 -3.11
CA ILE A 122 -11.19 13.04 -3.36
C ILE A 122 -10.31 11.99 -4.03
N LEU A 123 -10.64 10.72 -3.85
CA LEU A 123 -9.92 9.59 -4.45
C LEU A 123 -10.68 9.07 -5.68
N PRO A 124 -9.97 8.41 -6.63
CA PRO A 124 -10.61 7.87 -7.81
C PRO A 124 -11.61 6.76 -7.45
N TYR A 125 -12.68 6.64 -8.25
CA TYR A 125 -13.63 5.55 -8.09
C TYR A 125 -12.97 4.23 -8.46
N THR A 126 -12.93 3.31 -7.51
CA THR A 126 -12.33 1.98 -7.64
C THR A 126 -13.37 0.90 -7.34
N VAL A 127 -13.10 -0.31 -7.84
CA VAL A 127 -13.97 -1.47 -7.60
C VAL A 127 -13.14 -2.66 -7.13
N PRO A 128 -13.70 -3.54 -6.29
CA PRO A 128 -13.04 -4.78 -5.88
C PRO A 128 -12.67 -5.66 -7.08
N PRO A 129 -11.65 -6.50 -6.98
CA PRO A 129 -11.33 -7.49 -8.00
C PRO A 129 -12.46 -8.49 -8.16
N VAL A 130 -12.59 -9.08 -9.36
CA VAL A 130 -13.44 -10.23 -9.61
C VAL A 130 -12.63 -11.51 -9.42
N GLU A 131 -13.23 -12.53 -8.82
CA GLU A 131 -12.56 -13.82 -8.54
C GLU A 131 -12.77 -14.86 -9.66
N ASN A 132 -13.26 -14.44 -10.84
CA ASN A 132 -13.64 -15.34 -11.94
C ASN A 132 -13.55 -14.64 -13.30
N ASP A 133 -13.66 -15.43 -14.37
CA ASP A 133 -13.53 -14.98 -15.77
C ASP A 133 -14.83 -14.38 -16.36
N TYR A 134 -15.88 -14.17 -15.55
CA TYR A 134 -17.12 -13.58 -16.05
C TYR A 134 -16.95 -12.06 -16.28
N PRO A 135 -17.57 -11.52 -17.35
CA PRO A 135 -17.54 -10.08 -17.60
C PRO A 135 -18.25 -9.30 -16.49
N MET A 136 -17.80 -8.08 -16.26
CA MET A 136 -18.47 -7.16 -15.34
C MET A 136 -19.68 -6.49 -16.02
N ALA A 137 -20.75 -6.31 -15.25
CA ALA A 137 -21.87 -5.47 -15.63
C ALA A 137 -21.48 -3.98 -15.63
N ASN A 138 -22.28 -3.18 -16.29
CA ASN A 138 -22.16 -1.73 -16.23
C ASN A 138 -22.28 -1.23 -14.79
N ILE A 139 -21.37 -0.34 -14.40
CA ILE A 139 -21.34 0.25 -13.07
C ILE A 139 -22.03 1.59 -13.09
N ASP A 140 -22.98 1.75 -12.17
CA ASP A 140 -23.72 2.98 -11.94
C ASP A 140 -23.18 3.66 -10.67
N GLN A 141 -22.30 4.64 -10.86
CA GLN A 141 -21.66 5.35 -9.75
C GLN A 141 -22.65 6.17 -8.89
N GLU A 142 -23.83 6.50 -9.40
CA GLU A 142 -24.84 7.22 -8.63
C GLU A 142 -25.42 6.36 -7.48
N LYS A 143 -25.34 5.03 -7.61
CA LYS A 143 -25.80 4.08 -6.57
C LYS A 143 -24.86 3.97 -5.37
N GLY A 144 -23.67 4.54 -5.45
CA GLY A 144 -22.63 4.45 -4.42
C GLY A 144 -21.38 3.73 -4.89
N VAL A 145 -20.62 3.15 -3.96
CA VAL A 145 -19.41 2.39 -4.22
C VAL A 145 -19.70 0.90 -4.40
N VAL A 146 -18.94 0.21 -5.24
CA VAL A 146 -19.03 -1.25 -5.39
C VAL A 146 -18.20 -1.91 -4.31
N THR A 147 -18.82 -2.74 -3.48
CA THR A 147 -18.19 -3.46 -2.37
C THR A 147 -17.94 -4.94 -2.66
N GLY A 148 -18.46 -5.45 -3.79
CA GLY A 148 -18.31 -6.84 -4.19
C GLY A 148 -19.10 -7.17 -5.43
N TRP A 149 -19.16 -8.45 -5.78
CA TRP A 149 -19.78 -8.96 -7.00
C TRP A 149 -20.65 -10.18 -6.73
N ASN A 150 -21.76 -10.26 -7.47
CA ASN A 150 -22.60 -11.45 -7.53
C ASN A 150 -22.65 -11.97 -8.96
N VAL A 151 -22.32 -13.24 -9.18
CA VAL A 151 -22.47 -13.88 -10.49
C VAL A 151 -23.95 -14.21 -10.73
N LYS A 152 -24.53 -13.60 -11.77
CA LYS A 152 -25.91 -13.86 -12.18
C LYS A 152 -26.16 -13.52 -13.67
N THR A 153 -27.30 -13.90 -14.19
CA THR A 153 -27.76 -13.45 -15.52
C THR A 153 -28.05 -11.95 -15.47
N ILE A 154 -27.44 -11.20 -16.37
CA ILE A 154 -27.52 -9.75 -16.50
C ILE A 154 -28.18 -9.43 -17.84
N ARG A 155 -29.16 -8.52 -17.82
CA ARG A 155 -29.72 -7.91 -19.01
C ARG A 155 -29.54 -6.41 -18.93
N GLU A 156 -28.74 -5.87 -19.83
CA GLU A 156 -28.41 -4.43 -19.81
C GLU A 156 -28.44 -3.82 -21.22
N LYS A 157 -28.70 -2.52 -21.28
CA LYS A 157 -28.66 -1.76 -22.53
C LYS A 157 -27.20 -1.69 -23.00
N VAL A 158 -26.99 -1.91 -24.30
CA VAL A 158 -25.62 -1.77 -24.86
C VAL A 158 -25.24 -0.30 -24.87
N ASN A 159 -24.37 0.11 -23.95
CA ASN A 159 -23.76 1.43 -23.91
C ASN A 159 -22.36 1.36 -24.49
N LEU A 160 -22.08 2.13 -25.54
CA LEU A 160 -20.78 2.19 -26.20
C LEU A 160 -19.72 3.04 -25.46
N THR A 161 -20.06 3.60 -24.30
CA THR A 161 -19.25 4.66 -23.65
C THR A 161 -18.79 4.37 -22.23
N ASN A 162 -19.09 3.22 -21.63
CA ASN A 162 -18.64 2.93 -20.26
C ASN A 162 -17.28 2.26 -20.25
N ASN A 163 -16.21 3.05 -20.25
CA ASN A 163 -14.83 2.62 -20.01
C ASN A 163 -14.48 2.74 -18.52
N ILE A 164 -15.23 2.09 -17.63
CA ILE A 164 -14.78 1.88 -16.26
C ILE A 164 -13.91 0.63 -16.29
N TYR A 165 -12.62 0.79 -16.20
CA TYR A 165 -11.69 -0.31 -16.06
C TYR A 165 -11.59 -0.66 -14.57
N PRO A 166 -11.86 -1.93 -14.20
CA PRO A 166 -11.55 -2.36 -12.85
C PRO A 166 -10.05 -2.21 -12.61
N ILE A 167 -9.71 -1.74 -11.44
CA ILE A 167 -8.36 -1.92 -10.95
C ILE A 167 -8.28 -3.40 -10.60
N PHE A 168 -7.58 -4.17 -11.42
CA PHE A 168 -7.29 -5.55 -11.10
C PHE A 168 -6.26 -5.56 -9.96
N TRP A 169 -6.74 -5.82 -8.76
CA TRP A 169 -5.93 -6.15 -7.62
C TRP A 169 -5.55 -7.62 -7.74
N ASN A 170 -4.41 -7.93 -8.28
CA ASN A 170 -3.93 -9.30 -8.22
C ASN A 170 -3.14 -9.42 -6.92
N LYS A 171 -3.48 -10.38 -6.05
CA LYS A 171 -2.68 -10.68 -4.85
C LYS A 171 -1.22 -10.81 -5.25
N GLY A 172 -0.42 -9.86 -4.86
CA GLY A 172 0.98 -9.77 -5.26
C GLY A 172 1.34 -8.63 -6.22
N VAL A 173 0.46 -7.69 -6.53
CA VAL A 173 0.72 -6.55 -7.42
C VAL A 173 0.67 -5.20 -6.71
N PHE A 174 0.01 -5.10 -5.56
CA PHE A 174 -0.22 -3.82 -4.89
C PHE A 174 -0.01 -3.93 -3.40
N TYR A 175 1.23 -4.04 -3.00
CA TYR A 175 1.61 -3.89 -1.61
C TYR A 175 2.74 -2.89 -1.55
N GLU A 176 2.63 -1.87 -0.73
CA GLU A 176 3.42 -0.67 -0.87
C GLU A 176 3.71 0.00 0.45
N THR A 177 4.88 0.54 0.67
CA THR A 177 5.32 0.91 1.99
C THR A 177 6.21 2.13 2.05
N MET A 178 6.37 2.68 3.20
CA MET A 178 7.33 3.73 3.47
C MET A 178 8.39 3.32 4.45
N ASN A 179 9.57 3.83 4.23
CA ASN A 179 10.66 3.75 5.17
C ASN A 179 10.90 5.09 5.87
N VAL A 180 11.26 5.02 7.12
CA VAL A 180 11.91 6.11 7.83
C VAL A 180 13.40 5.85 7.75
N SER A 181 14.15 6.82 7.25
CA SER A 181 15.61 6.77 7.27
C SER A 181 16.08 6.33 8.64
N GLY A 182 16.82 5.23 8.66
CA GLY A 182 17.36 4.68 9.85
C GLY A 182 18.20 5.68 10.60
N ALA A 183 17.72 6.10 11.71
CA ALA A 183 18.53 6.47 12.85
C ALA A 183 17.86 5.76 14.01
N SER A 184 18.36 4.61 14.34
CA SER A 184 18.05 3.96 15.59
C SER A 184 18.47 4.88 16.71
N THR A 185 17.55 5.56 17.34
CA THR A 185 17.61 5.94 18.76
C THR A 185 16.26 6.43 19.18
N GLY A 186 15.60 5.68 20.04
CA GLY A 186 14.58 6.17 20.95
C GLY A 186 13.35 6.77 20.30
N ILE A 187 12.31 5.97 20.15
CA ILE A 187 10.95 6.44 19.84
C ILE A 187 10.50 7.40 20.95
N SER A 188 10.66 8.70 20.73
CA SER A 188 10.04 9.73 21.55
C SER A 188 8.69 10.07 20.96
N GLY A 189 7.62 9.84 21.72
CA GLY A 189 6.26 10.03 21.29
C GLY A 189 5.95 11.43 20.80
N SER A 190 5.87 11.61 19.51
CA SER A 190 5.15 12.66 18.75
C SER A 190 5.36 12.47 17.22
N GLY A 191 5.96 11.36 16.79
CA GLY A 191 6.35 11.10 15.42
C GLY A 191 5.24 10.56 14.51
N VAL A 192 5.59 10.47 13.24
CA VAL A 192 4.88 9.69 12.22
C VAL A 192 5.19 8.22 12.48
N GLY A 193 4.24 7.32 12.28
CA GLY A 193 4.50 5.87 12.38
C GLY A 193 5.22 5.35 11.14
N VAL A 194 5.57 4.08 11.16
CA VAL A 194 6.34 3.39 10.10
C VAL A 194 5.41 2.41 9.39
N GLY A 195 5.20 2.63 8.11
CA GLY A 195 4.69 1.62 7.19
C GLY A 195 5.84 0.78 6.61
N GLY A 196 5.59 -0.35 6.01
CA GLY A 196 6.63 -1.11 5.32
C GLY A 196 6.98 -0.52 3.90
N SER A 197 7.67 -1.17 2.88
CA SER A 197 8.19 -0.58 1.60
C SER A 197 7.18 -0.30 0.46
N MET A 198 5.89 -0.41 0.63
CA MET A 198 4.84 -0.33 -0.36
C MET A 198 3.75 0.73 -0.09
N ALA A 199 4.01 1.91 0.54
CA ALA A 199 2.98 2.87 0.88
C ALA A 199 2.48 3.73 -0.30
N ARG A 200 1.19 4.01 -0.28
CA ARG A 200 0.54 5.05 -1.10
C ARG A 200 0.30 6.32 -0.29
N PHE A 201 0.40 6.23 1.02
CA PHE A 201 0.24 7.32 1.96
C PHE A 201 1.57 7.64 2.63
N GLY A 202 1.96 8.90 2.63
CA GLY A 202 3.18 9.35 3.24
C GLY A 202 3.05 10.68 3.94
N ILE A 203 3.72 10.85 5.07
CA ILE A 203 3.66 12.09 5.85
C ILE A 203 5.06 12.66 6.01
N LYS A 204 5.20 13.94 5.64
CA LYS A 204 6.39 14.75 5.89
C LYS A 204 6.00 15.99 6.68
N GLY A 205 6.36 16.03 7.96
CA GLY A 205 5.97 17.12 8.87
C GLY A 205 4.44 17.26 8.95
N ASN A 206 3.92 18.38 8.47
CA ASN A 206 2.48 18.67 8.43
C ASN A 206 1.88 18.50 7.02
N VAL A 207 2.48 17.68 6.18
CA VAL A 207 1.96 17.39 4.85
C VAL A 207 1.73 15.89 4.68
N LEU A 208 0.52 15.52 4.26
CA LEU A 208 0.16 14.19 3.85
C LEU A 208 0.20 14.12 2.32
N TYR A 209 0.89 13.13 1.81
CA TYR A 209 0.89 12.75 0.41
C TYR A 209 0.07 11.48 0.22
N VAL A 210 -0.74 11.46 -0.82
CA VAL A 210 -1.54 10.30 -1.21
C VAL A 210 -1.36 10.08 -2.71
N VAL A 211 -0.90 8.91 -3.12
CA VAL A 211 -0.80 8.57 -4.53
C VAL A 211 -1.98 7.70 -4.96
N ASP A 212 -2.50 8.00 -6.12
CA ASP A 212 -3.27 7.08 -6.93
C ASP A 212 -2.47 6.71 -8.20
N LYS A 213 -3.06 5.96 -9.12
CA LYS A 213 -2.36 5.48 -10.33
C LYS A 213 -1.63 6.57 -11.14
N ASN A 214 -2.10 7.81 -11.09
CA ASN A 214 -1.65 8.88 -11.99
C ASN A 214 -1.41 10.20 -11.27
N THR A 215 -1.83 10.31 -10.00
CA THR A 215 -1.85 11.59 -9.29
C THR A 215 -1.22 11.45 -7.93
N LEU A 216 -0.38 12.40 -7.59
CA LEU A 216 0.09 12.67 -6.23
C LEU A 216 -0.79 13.79 -5.66
N LYS A 217 -1.59 13.48 -4.67
CA LYS A 217 -2.44 14.43 -3.93
C LYS A 217 -1.69 14.92 -2.70
N VAL A 218 -1.63 16.22 -2.53
CA VAL A 218 -0.94 16.88 -1.42
C VAL A 218 -1.97 17.51 -0.49
N PHE A 219 -1.92 17.15 0.80
CA PHE A 219 -2.80 17.70 1.84
C PHE A 219 -1.98 18.42 2.91
N ASP A 220 -2.43 19.61 3.28
CA ASP A 220 -2.00 20.28 4.50
C ASP A 220 -2.73 19.66 5.69
N ILE A 221 -1.96 19.09 6.62
CA ILE A 221 -2.41 18.51 7.88
C ILE A 221 -1.85 19.26 9.09
N THR A 222 -1.58 20.56 8.94
CA THR A 222 -1.22 21.44 10.07
C THR A 222 -2.28 21.37 11.16
N ASN A 223 -3.55 21.39 10.78
CA ASN A 223 -4.64 20.91 11.63
C ASN A 223 -4.93 19.45 11.30
N LYS A 224 -4.40 18.52 12.11
CA LYS A 224 -4.48 17.08 11.86
C LYS A 224 -5.91 16.54 11.77
N THR A 225 -6.85 17.15 12.51
CA THR A 225 -8.28 16.78 12.50
C THR A 225 -9.06 17.46 11.36
N ASN A 226 -8.40 18.19 10.46
CA ASN A 226 -9.03 18.83 9.32
C ASN A 226 -8.05 18.87 8.13
N PRO A 227 -7.76 17.74 7.46
CA PRO A 227 -6.89 17.71 6.31
C PRO A 227 -7.47 18.55 5.16
N VAL A 228 -6.66 19.45 4.61
CA VAL A 228 -7.08 20.34 3.52
C VAL A 228 -6.27 20.01 2.28
N LYS A 229 -6.94 19.71 1.16
CA LYS A 229 -6.26 19.49 -0.11
C LYS A 229 -5.54 20.76 -0.56
N ALA A 230 -4.23 20.68 -0.74
CA ALA A 230 -3.40 21.78 -1.22
C ALA A 230 -3.23 21.75 -2.74
N SER A 231 -2.88 20.58 -3.31
CA SER A 231 -2.64 20.47 -4.77
C SER A 231 -2.76 19.03 -5.26
N ASP A 232 -2.86 18.88 -6.58
CA ASP A 232 -2.60 17.64 -7.31
C ASP A 232 -1.35 17.84 -8.18
N VAL A 233 -0.48 16.83 -8.18
CA VAL A 233 0.69 16.75 -9.05
C VAL A 233 0.54 15.53 -9.95
N TYR A 234 0.89 15.64 -11.23
CA TYR A 234 0.81 14.55 -12.20
C TYR A 234 2.22 14.04 -12.53
N PRO A 235 2.74 13.05 -11.81
CA PRO A 235 4.10 12.54 -12.02
C PRO A 235 4.23 11.67 -13.27
N GLY A 236 3.13 11.20 -13.82
CA GLY A 236 3.05 10.25 -14.93
C GLY A 236 2.05 9.12 -14.64
N TRP A 237 2.15 8.02 -15.39
CA TRP A 237 1.24 6.88 -15.32
C TRP A 237 1.82 5.76 -14.49
N GLY A 238 0.94 4.99 -13.82
CA GLY A 238 1.28 3.75 -13.18
C GLY A 238 2.09 3.92 -11.91
N ILE A 239 1.77 4.95 -11.10
CA ILE A 239 2.37 5.12 -9.78
C ILE A 239 1.87 3.99 -8.88
N GLU A 240 2.79 3.34 -8.18
CA GLU A 240 2.50 2.20 -7.32
C GLU A 240 2.98 2.44 -5.90
N THR A 241 4.15 3.05 -5.74
CA THR A 241 4.84 3.17 -4.47
C THR A 241 5.32 4.59 -4.20
N MET A 242 5.46 4.93 -2.92
CA MET A 242 6.04 6.18 -2.46
C MET A 242 7.02 5.93 -1.33
N PHE A 243 8.20 6.51 -1.46
CA PHE A 243 9.18 6.54 -0.39
C PHE A 243 9.60 7.97 -0.09
N LEU A 244 9.62 8.35 1.18
CA LEU A 244 10.02 9.69 1.61
C LEU A 244 11.35 9.64 2.36
N THR A 245 12.26 10.52 1.98
CA THR A 245 13.39 10.90 2.81
C THR A 245 13.17 12.30 3.39
N GLU A 246 14.20 12.87 4.01
CA GLU A 246 14.07 14.20 4.59
C GLU A 246 13.67 15.27 3.55
N ASN A 247 14.25 15.24 2.35
CA ASN A 247 13.99 16.28 1.33
C ASN A 247 13.62 15.72 -0.04
N THR A 248 13.44 14.40 -0.15
CA THR A 248 13.20 13.77 -1.45
C THR A 248 12.06 12.76 -1.33
N MET A 249 11.20 12.73 -2.35
CA MET A 249 10.20 11.71 -2.55
C MET A 249 10.57 10.88 -3.77
N PHE A 250 10.51 9.57 -3.61
CA PHE A 250 10.69 8.59 -4.67
C PHE A 250 9.34 7.91 -4.92
N LEU A 251 8.89 7.95 -6.16
CA LEU A 251 7.67 7.24 -6.58
C LEU A 251 8.08 6.10 -7.50
N GLY A 252 7.82 4.88 -7.08
CA GLY A 252 7.90 3.71 -7.94
C GLY A 252 6.74 3.70 -8.93
N THR A 253 7.02 3.39 -10.18
CA THR A 253 6.02 3.31 -11.24
C THR A 253 6.21 2.05 -12.07
N THR A 254 5.25 1.69 -12.89
CA THR A 254 5.34 0.52 -13.78
C THR A 254 6.51 0.54 -14.77
N ASN A 255 7.23 1.65 -14.93
CA ASN A 255 8.28 1.78 -15.94
C ASN A 255 9.57 2.42 -15.40
N GLY A 256 9.62 2.75 -14.13
CA GLY A 256 10.75 3.45 -13.54
C GLY A 256 10.42 4.16 -12.23
N MET A 257 11.33 4.98 -11.79
CA MET A 257 11.22 5.73 -10.54
C MET A 257 11.17 7.24 -10.85
N VAL A 258 10.15 7.92 -10.35
CA VAL A 258 10.04 9.39 -10.40
C VAL A 258 10.61 9.97 -9.12
N ILE A 259 11.43 10.98 -9.22
CA ILE A 259 12.05 11.65 -8.07
C ILE A 259 11.54 13.09 -7.97
N PHE A 260 11.11 13.46 -6.77
CA PHE A 260 10.71 14.82 -6.41
C PHE A 260 11.57 15.38 -5.29
N ASP A 261 11.90 16.65 -5.37
CA ASP A 261 12.37 17.45 -4.24
C ASP A 261 11.16 17.90 -3.42
N ILE A 262 11.13 17.57 -2.14
CA ILE A 262 10.11 17.93 -1.15
C ILE A 262 10.68 18.78 0.01
N SER A 263 11.78 19.50 -0.22
CA SER A 263 12.31 20.47 0.74
C SER A 263 11.27 21.55 1.09
N ILE A 264 10.34 21.83 0.17
CA ILE A 264 9.09 22.58 0.42
C ILE A 264 7.93 21.59 0.32
N PRO A 265 7.50 20.96 1.43
CA PRO A 265 6.60 19.81 1.39
C PRO A 265 5.26 20.05 0.68
N LEU A 266 4.67 21.25 0.80
CA LEU A 266 3.41 21.59 0.11
C LEU A 266 3.56 21.81 -1.39
N SER A 267 4.79 21.87 -1.90
CA SER A 267 5.10 22.13 -3.32
C SER A 267 6.15 21.17 -3.85
N PRO A 268 5.85 19.87 -4.00
CA PRO A 268 6.77 18.89 -4.56
C PRO A 268 7.27 19.32 -5.94
N GLN A 269 8.61 19.31 -6.15
CA GLN A 269 9.23 19.73 -7.40
C GLN A 269 9.79 18.50 -8.12
N TYR A 270 9.24 18.21 -9.32
CA TYR A 270 9.73 17.14 -10.18
C TYR A 270 11.22 17.34 -10.51
N GLN A 271 12.01 16.31 -10.36
CA GLN A 271 13.44 16.33 -10.66
C GLN A 271 13.77 15.51 -11.91
N ILE A 272 13.40 14.23 -11.92
CA ILE A 272 13.71 13.31 -13.01
C ILE A 272 12.80 12.09 -13.00
N PHE A 273 12.68 11.43 -14.14
CA PHE A 273 12.22 10.06 -14.28
C PHE A 273 13.42 9.16 -14.60
N PHE A 274 13.74 8.26 -13.67
CA PHE A 274 14.79 7.25 -13.85
C PHE A 274 14.16 5.99 -14.43
N THR A 275 14.48 5.68 -15.69
CA THR A 275 13.94 4.50 -16.37
C THR A 275 14.73 3.25 -16.00
N HIS A 276 14.05 2.19 -15.62
CA HIS A 276 14.59 0.83 -15.50
C HIS A 276 13.68 -0.16 -16.24
N ALA A 277 13.94 -1.48 -16.10
CA ALA A 277 13.08 -2.49 -16.71
C ALA A 277 11.62 -2.33 -16.24
N ARG A 278 10.67 -2.63 -17.11
CA ARG A 278 9.24 -2.58 -16.81
C ARG A 278 8.91 -3.58 -15.70
N SER A 279 8.39 -3.11 -14.57
CA SER A 279 8.12 -3.95 -13.39
C SER A 279 7.29 -3.19 -12.36
N CYS A 280 6.79 -3.89 -11.33
CA CYS A 280 6.20 -3.27 -10.15
C CYS A 280 7.31 -3.09 -9.09
N ASP A 281 7.45 -1.88 -8.53
CA ASP A 281 8.70 -1.41 -7.96
C ASP A 281 8.59 -0.85 -6.54
N PRO A 282 8.59 -1.69 -5.49
CA PRO A 282 8.92 -1.21 -4.15
C PRO A 282 10.32 -0.59 -4.11
N VAL A 283 10.44 0.53 -3.44
CA VAL A 283 11.71 1.25 -3.27
C VAL A 283 11.97 1.58 -1.82
N VAL A 284 13.21 1.37 -1.37
CA VAL A 284 13.74 1.81 -0.09
C VAL A 284 15.01 2.60 -0.35
N VAL A 285 15.17 3.74 0.31
CA VAL A 285 16.37 4.57 0.16
C VAL A 285 17.07 4.69 1.51
N ASP A 286 18.37 4.42 1.48
CA ASP A 286 19.27 4.58 2.62
C ASP A 286 20.44 5.45 2.19
N ASP A 287 20.58 6.63 2.82
CA ASP A 287 21.55 7.67 2.49
C ASP A 287 21.49 8.04 0.99
N THR A 288 22.43 7.52 0.21
CA THR A 288 22.61 7.84 -1.22
C THR A 288 22.26 6.69 -2.16
N LEU A 289 21.73 5.61 -1.63
CA LEU A 289 21.39 4.41 -2.39
C LEU A 289 19.88 4.11 -2.31
N ALA A 290 19.27 3.92 -3.46
CA ALA A 290 17.92 3.35 -3.57
C ALA A 290 18.03 1.87 -3.91
N TYR A 291 17.30 1.05 -3.17
CA TYR A 291 17.14 -0.39 -3.39
C TYR A 291 15.73 -0.60 -3.97
N VAL A 292 15.65 -1.19 -5.13
CA VAL A 292 14.40 -1.35 -5.89
C VAL A 292 14.23 -2.82 -6.26
N THR A 293 13.11 -3.42 -5.84
CA THR A 293 12.78 -4.78 -6.24
C THR A 293 11.89 -4.76 -7.46
N LEU A 294 12.29 -5.47 -8.51
CA LEU A 294 11.58 -5.59 -9.78
C LEU A 294 11.01 -6.98 -9.93
N ARG A 295 9.73 -7.10 -10.33
CA ARG A 295 9.05 -8.39 -10.43
C ARG A 295 8.26 -8.54 -11.72
N THR A 296 8.44 -9.70 -12.39
CA THR A 296 7.68 -10.11 -13.60
C THR A 296 6.38 -10.84 -13.24
N GLY A 297 5.53 -11.08 -14.22
CA GLY A 297 4.33 -11.90 -14.05
C GLY A 297 3.14 -11.18 -13.41
N THR A 298 3.21 -9.87 -13.30
CA THR A 298 2.17 -9.00 -12.74
C THR A 298 1.42 -8.25 -13.84
N THR A 299 0.35 -7.52 -13.46
CA THR A 299 -0.35 -6.61 -14.39
C THR A 299 0.54 -5.46 -14.87
N CYS A 300 1.69 -5.21 -14.22
CA CYS A 300 2.70 -4.25 -14.65
C CYS A 300 3.47 -4.70 -15.91
N GLY A 301 3.48 -6.00 -16.20
CA GLY A 301 4.08 -6.58 -17.40
C GLY A 301 5.60 -6.38 -17.43
N GLY A 302 6.35 -7.14 -16.66
CA GLY A 302 7.82 -7.02 -16.57
C GLY A 302 8.59 -8.05 -17.39
N SER A 303 9.84 -7.74 -17.71
CA SER A 303 10.81 -8.64 -18.36
C SER A 303 11.93 -9.07 -17.41
N GLU A 304 12.07 -8.43 -16.25
CA GLU A 304 13.14 -8.70 -15.30
C GLU A 304 12.58 -8.93 -13.88
N THR A 305 13.24 -9.81 -13.15
CA THR A 305 12.99 -10.09 -11.74
C THR A 305 14.31 -9.94 -11.00
N SER A 306 14.48 -8.80 -10.31
CA SER A 306 15.78 -8.43 -9.75
C SER A 306 15.66 -7.47 -8.56
N LEU A 307 16.75 -7.37 -7.78
CA LEU A 307 17.05 -6.24 -6.93
C LEU A 307 17.98 -5.29 -7.69
N ASN A 308 17.57 -4.05 -7.89
CA ASN A 308 18.42 -3.00 -8.44
C ASN A 308 18.89 -2.06 -7.33
N VAL A 309 20.18 -1.74 -7.34
CA VAL A 309 20.78 -0.74 -6.46
C VAL A 309 21.12 0.48 -7.30
N VAL A 310 20.55 1.62 -6.95
CA VAL A 310 20.65 2.87 -7.72
C VAL A 310 21.31 3.94 -6.84
N ASN A 311 22.37 4.57 -7.35
CA ASN A 311 22.95 5.74 -6.69
C ASN A 311 22.05 6.96 -6.94
N VAL A 312 21.51 7.54 -5.87
CA VAL A 312 20.61 8.69 -5.85
C VAL A 312 21.23 9.91 -5.16
N LYS A 313 22.53 9.90 -4.88
CA LYS A 313 23.25 11.03 -4.30
C LYS A 313 23.03 12.34 -5.05
N ASN A 314 22.97 12.26 -6.37
CA ASN A 314 22.48 13.34 -7.22
C ASN A 314 21.10 12.96 -7.75
N ILE A 315 20.04 13.46 -7.12
CA ILE A 315 18.65 13.16 -7.48
C ILE A 315 18.28 13.61 -8.92
N LYS A 316 19.08 14.45 -9.56
CA LYS A 316 18.90 14.89 -10.96
C LYS A 316 19.63 13.99 -11.96
N SER A 317 20.47 13.08 -11.49
CA SER A 317 21.24 12.17 -12.34
C SER A 317 21.50 10.85 -11.61
N PRO A 318 20.45 10.08 -11.26
CA PRO A 318 20.60 8.78 -10.64
C PRO A 318 21.28 7.79 -11.61
N SER A 319 21.97 6.80 -11.05
CA SER A 319 22.68 5.81 -11.87
C SER A 319 22.63 4.42 -11.24
N LEU A 320 22.43 3.39 -12.06
CA LEU A 320 22.46 2.00 -11.62
C LEU A 320 23.87 1.63 -11.13
N VAL A 321 23.95 1.08 -9.92
CA VAL A 321 25.21 0.59 -9.31
C VAL A 321 25.36 -0.90 -9.57
N ALA A 322 24.30 -1.67 -9.33
CA ALA A 322 24.28 -3.12 -9.48
C ALA A 322 22.85 -3.64 -9.70
N SER A 323 22.72 -4.81 -10.28
CA SER A 323 21.47 -5.57 -10.42
C SER A 323 21.72 -7.03 -10.04
N TYR A 324 20.82 -7.60 -9.22
CA TYR A 324 20.92 -8.97 -8.71
C TYR A 324 19.65 -9.73 -9.04
N TRP A 325 19.76 -10.89 -9.66
CA TRP A 325 18.61 -11.74 -9.92
C TRP A 325 17.93 -12.20 -8.63
N MET A 326 16.58 -12.16 -8.63
CA MET A 326 15.72 -12.63 -7.56
C MET A 326 14.68 -13.60 -8.12
N LYS A 327 13.96 -14.33 -7.29
CA LYS A 327 12.92 -15.27 -7.75
C LYS A 327 11.57 -14.57 -7.96
N ASN A 328 11.07 -13.93 -6.92
CA ASN A 328 9.77 -13.26 -6.90
C ASN A 328 9.76 -12.13 -5.85
N PRO A 329 10.64 -11.11 -5.99
CA PRO A 329 10.81 -10.11 -4.95
C PRO A 329 9.60 -9.18 -4.85
N HIS A 330 9.24 -8.89 -3.62
CA HIS A 330 8.17 -8.00 -3.21
C HIS A 330 8.74 -6.84 -2.39
N GLY A 331 8.13 -6.52 -1.24
CA GLY A 331 8.62 -5.50 -0.32
C GLY A 331 9.97 -5.81 0.27
N LEU A 332 10.64 -4.77 0.73
CA LEU A 332 11.98 -4.84 1.32
C LEU A 332 12.11 -3.85 2.48
N GLY A 333 13.03 -4.13 3.39
CA GLY A 333 13.38 -3.26 4.52
C GLY A 333 14.89 -3.13 4.65
N LYS A 334 15.36 -1.99 5.15
CA LYS A 334 16.78 -1.71 5.37
C LYS A 334 17.00 -1.28 6.82
N ASP A 335 18.01 -1.84 7.47
CA ASP A 335 18.45 -1.43 8.80
C ASP A 335 19.97 -1.54 8.91
N GLY A 336 20.65 -0.40 9.02
CA GLY A 336 22.11 -0.34 8.95
C GLY A 336 22.61 -1.04 7.68
N ASP A 337 23.51 -2.04 7.83
CA ASP A 337 24.04 -2.81 6.71
C ASP A 337 23.14 -3.99 6.30
N LEU A 338 22.03 -4.24 6.99
CA LEU A 338 21.14 -5.33 6.69
C LEU A 338 20.08 -4.93 5.66
N LEU A 339 19.88 -5.76 4.66
CA LEU A 339 18.79 -5.65 3.68
C LEU A 339 17.91 -6.90 3.77
N PHE A 340 16.64 -6.66 4.07
CA PHE A 340 15.60 -7.68 4.13
C PHE A 340 14.77 -7.63 2.86
N ILE A 341 14.59 -8.75 2.18
CA ILE A 341 13.80 -8.83 0.93
C ILE A 341 12.78 -9.95 1.05
N CYS A 342 11.51 -9.61 0.89
CA CYS A 342 10.43 -10.57 0.72
C CYS A 342 10.48 -11.11 -0.71
N ASP A 343 10.86 -12.38 -0.89
CA ASP A 343 11.02 -13.01 -2.22
C ASP A 343 9.87 -13.98 -2.50
N GLY A 344 8.65 -13.59 -2.09
CA GLY A 344 7.40 -14.33 -2.28
C GLY A 344 7.49 -15.75 -1.71
N ASP A 345 7.19 -16.75 -2.53
CA ASP A 345 7.28 -18.18 -2.19
C ASP A 345 8.72 -18.67 -1.92
N ALA A 346 9.73 -17.87 -2.24
CA ALA A 346 11.12 -18.14 -1.83
C ALA A 346 11.42 -17.62 -0.41
N GLY A 347 10.45 -17.01 0.26
CA GLY A 347 10.53 -16.56 1.63
C GLY A 347 11.22 -15.22 1.85
N LEU A 348 11.58 -14.95 3.08
CA LEU A 348 12.38 -13.78 3.45
C LEU A 348 13.87 -14.07 3.26
N LYS A 349 14.57 -13.17 2.60
CA LYS A 349 16.03 -13.18 2.44
C LYS A 349 16.66 -12.01 3.19
N VAL A 350 17.75 -12.29 3.88
CA VAL A 350 18.54 -11.29 4.62
C VAL A 350 19.93 -11.23 4.03
N TYR A 351 20.34 -10.05 3.58
CA TYR A 351 21.64 -9.80 2.98
C TYR A 351 22.45 -8.80 3.80
N ASP A 352 23.77 -8.97 3.79
CA ASP A 352 24.70 -7.89 4.09
C ASP A 352 24.82 -6.98 2.86
N ALA A 353 24.40 -5.75 3.00
CA ALA A 353 24.40 -4.72 1.98
C ALA A 353 25.42 -3.60 2.24
N SER A 354 26.44 -3.86 3.06
CA SER A 354 27.53 -2.92 3.37
C SER A 354 28.32 -2.52 2.11
N ASP A 355 28.49 -3.46 1.16
CA ASP A 355 29.00 -3.13 -0.18
C ASP A 355 27.88 -3.32 -1.24
N PRO A 356 27.32 -2.22 -1.78
CA PRO A 356 26.23 -2.27 -2.74
C PRO A 356 26.56 -3.00 -4.06
N LYS A 357 27.83 -3.28 -4.33
CA LYS A 357 28.28 -3.98 -5.55
C LYS A 357 28.38 -5.49 -5.40
N THR A 358 28.26 -6.01 -4.19
CA THR A 358 28.47 -7.43 -3.90
C THR A 358 27.32 -8.08 -3.12
N ILE A 359 26.20 -7.39 -2.88
CA ILE A 359 25.05 -7.84 -2.09
C ILE A 359 24.63 -9.29 -2.44
N GLY A 360 24.55 -9.60 -3.73
CA GLY A 360 24.14 -10.94 -4.19
C GLY A 360 25.07 -12.09 -3.74
N MET A 361 26.29 -11.77 -3.28
CA MET A 361 27.27 -12.73 -2.74
C MET A 361 27.18 -12.86 -1.21
N HIS A 362 26.47 -11.97 -0.55
CA HIS A 362 26.44 -11.82 0.90
C HIS A 362 25.05 -12.14 1.49
N LEU A 363 24.44 -13.21 1.01
CA LEU A 363 23.23 -13.76 1.63
C LEU A 363 23.58 -14.33 3.01
N ILE A 364 23.01 -13.73 4.07
CA ILE A 364 23.22 -14.14 5.46
C ILE A 364 22.25 -15.28 5.82
N TYR A 365 20.97 -15.09 5.48
CA TYR A 365 19.91 -16.04 5.86
C TYR A 365 18.76 -16.07 4.87
N THR A 366 18.05 -17.23 4.83
CA THR A 366 16.81 -17.43 4.10
C THR A 366 15.78 -18.10 4.99
N TYR A 367 14.64 -17.46 5.19
CA TYR A 367 13.46 -18.05 5.79
C TYR A 367 12.56 -18.60 4.70
N ALA A 368 12.69 -19.89 4.42
CA ALA A 368 11.79 -20.61 3.53
C ALA A 368 10.41 -20.88 4.19
N ASN A 369 9.41 -21.19 3.36
CA ASN A 369 8.05 -21.57 3.78
C ASN A 369 7.19 -20.41 4.34
N ILE A 370 7.54 -19.18 4.03
CA ILE A 370 6.68 -18.00 4.25
C ILE A 370 6.48 -17.37 2.86
N ASN A 371 5.23 -17.19 2.44
CA ASN A 371 4.93 -16.40 1.24
C ASN A 371 4.94 -14.92 1.61
N ALA A 372 6.15 -14.40 1.84
CA ALA A 372 6.38 -13.06 2.35
C ALA A 372 6.17 -12.01 1.27
N PHE A 373 5.43 -10.95 1.58
CA PHE A 373 5.26 -9.85 0.64
C PHE A 373 5.67 -8.48 1.20
N ASP A 374 5.80 -8.31 2.52
CA ASP A 374 6.29 -7.05 3.07
C ASP A 374 6.98 -7.22 4.43
N VAL A 375 7.88 -6.28 4.76
CA VAL A 375 8.72 -6.37 5.95
C VAL A 375 9.10 -5.00 6.50
N ILE A 376 8.97 -4.84 7.82
CA ILE A 376 9.38 -3.63 8.54
C ILE A 376 10.38 -4.01 9.62
N PRO A 377 11.66 -3.58 9.54
CA PRO A 377 12.57 -3.65 10.67
C PRO A 377 12.23 -2.54 11.70
N VAL A 378 12.05 -2.92 12.96
CA VAL A 378 11.73 -2.01 14.08
C VAL A 378 12.64 -2.34 15.25
N GLY A 379 13.69 -1.57 15.47
CA GLY A 379 14.72 -1.88 16.46
C GLY A 379 15.36 -3.24 16.16
N ASN A 380 15.23 -4.22 17.06
CA ASN A 380 15.72 -5.59 16.83
C ASN A 380 14.61 -6.57 16.42
N VAL A 381 13.42 -6.08 16.15
CA VAL A 381 12.27 -6.91 15.75
C VAL A 381 11.96 -6.68 14.27
N LEU A 382 11.90 -7.74 13.52
CA LEU A 382 11.46 -7.75 12.15
C LEU A 382 9.98 -8.12 12.09
N VAL A 383 9.15 -7.20 11.65
CA VAL A 383 7.71 -7.44 11.43
C VAL A 383 7.51 -7.78 9.96
N LEU A 384 7.04 -8.99 9.70
CA LEU A 384 6.87 -9.55 8.36
C LEU A 384 5.40 -9.90 8.13
N ILE A 385 4.87 -9.61 6.95
CA ILE A 385 3.54 -10.01 6.54
C ILE A 385 3.60 -10.90 5.29
N GLY A 386 2.78 -11.93 5.27
CA GLY A 386 2.59 -12.85 4.17
C GLY A 386 1.11 -13.21 3.98
N ASP A 387 0.80 -13.99 2.95
CA ASP A 387 -0.58 -14.43 2.67
C ASP A 387 -1.19 -15.26 3.81
N ASP A 388 -0.35 -15.89 4.62
CA ASP A 388 -0.72 -16.76 5.73
C ASP A 388 -0.74 -16.06 7.10
N GLY A 389 -0.31 -14.78 7.16
CA GLY A 389 -0.38 -13.96 8.36
C GLY A 389 0.83 -13.08 8.61
N LEU A 390 0.91 -12.54 9.83
CA LEU A 390 2.01 -11.72 10.32
C LEU A 390 2.96 -12.56 11.18
N TYR A 391 4.25 -12.32 11.02
CA TYR A 391 5.33 -12.93 11.78
C TYR A 391 6.24 -11.86 12.38
N GLN A 392 6.74 -12.12 13.57
CA GLN A 392 7.76 -11.29 14.21
C GLN A 392 9.00 -12.10 14.53
N TYR A 393 10.17 -11.58 14.16
CA TYR A 393 11.45 -12.23 14.41
C TYR A 393 12.38 -11.31 15.19
N ASP A 394 13.16 -11.88 16.10
CA ASP A 394 14.31 -11.21 16.68
C ASP A 394 15.53 -11.39 15.76
N TYR A 395 16.07 -10.28 15.26
CA TYR A 395 17.29 -10.26 14.44
C TYR A 395 18.49 -9.55 15.12
N SER A 396 18.42 -9.37 16.43
CA SER A 396 19.54 -8.83 17.22
C SER A 396 20.84 -9.62 17.00
N ASN A 397 20.71 -10.91 16.69
CA ASN A 397 21.78 -11.76 16.22
C ASN A 397 21.45 -12.28 14.82
N VAL A 398 22.00 -11.64 13.78
CA VAL A 398 21.73 -11.99 12.37
C VAL A 398 22.19 -13.40 11.96
N GLN A 399 23.08 -14.04 12.74
CA GLN A 399 23.49 -15.42 12.53
C GLN A 399 22.50 -16.44 13.14
N ASN A 400 21.56 -15.96 13.97
CA ASN A 400 20.58 -16.79 14.64
C ASN A 400 19.26 -16.02 14.86
N ILE A 401 18.66 -15.58 13.77
CA ILE A 401 17.36 -14.91 13.79
C ILE A 401 16.29 -15.90 14.27
N SER A 402 15.43 -15.53 15.21
CA SER A 402 14.46 -16.43 15.83
C SER A 402 13.03 -15.87 15.80
N LEU A 403 12.07 -16.76 15.56
CA LEU A 403 10.65 -16.40 15.60
C LEU A 403 10.24 -16.02 17.03
N LEU A 404 9.65 -14.85 17.19
CA LEU A 404 9.06 -14.36 18.45
C LEU A 404 7.59 -14.73 18.55
N SER A 405 6.82 -14.41 17.51
CA SER A 405 5.37 -14.67 17.46
C SER A 405 4.84 -14.71 16.05
N SER A 406 3.60 -15.20 15.89
CA SER A 406 2.84 -15.14 14.64
C SER A 406 1.36 -14.87 14.91
N ILE A 407 0.72 -14.16 13.96
CA ILE A 407 -0.73 -13.93 13.89
C ILE A 407 -1.19 -14.51 12.56
N LEU A 408 -1.78 -15.70 12.59
CA LEU A 408 -2.12 -16.43 11.37
C LEU A 408 -3.50 -16.03 10.84
N VAL A 409 -3.64 -16.12 9.54
CA VAL A 409 -4.92 -16.00 8.83
C VAL A 409 -5.84 -17.13 9.25
N ALA A 410 -7.11 -16.81 9.49
CA ALA A 410 -8.12 -17.83 9.80
C ALA A 410 -8.35 -18.75 8.59
N VAL A 411 -8.23 -20.05 8.82
CA VAL A 411 -8.52 -21.03 7.76
C VAL A 411 -9.99 -20.93 7.36
N LYS A 412 -10.27 -20.59 6.11
CA LYS A 412 -11.64 -20.65 5.59
C LYS A 412 -12.13 -22.09 5.66
N LYS A 413 -13.17 -22.33 6.48
CA LYS A 413 -13.84 -23.62 6.59
C LYS A 413 -14.75 -23.89 5.41
#